data_6d4bc7154611c059a140df15037ade44
#
_entry.id   6d4bc7154611c059a140df15037ade44
#
_cell.length_a   1.000
_cell.length_b   1.000
_cell.length_c   1.000
_cell.angle_alpha   90.00
_cell.angle_beta   90.00
_cell.angle_gamma   90.00
#
_symmetry.space_group_name_H-M   'P 1'
#
loop_
_entity.id
_entity.type
_entity.pdbx_description
1 polymer ?
#
loop_
_entity_poly.entity_id
_entity_poly.type
_entity_poly.pdbx_seq_one_letter_code
_entity_poly.pdbx_strand_id
1 'polypeptide(L)'
;MAILDDVKVALRVAATTTAFDGEINDLISAAIDDLKLAGVAADKAIETDPLIKRAITTYCKAHYGYDNPDAERFLESYLMLKRHLALSVDYTEAVVSP
;
A
#
# COMPACT_ATOMS: atom_id res chain seq x y z
N MET A 1 14.47 5.89 3.94
CA MET A 1 14.56 4.88 2.88
C MET A 1 13.38 5.00 1.95
N ALA A 2 13.61 4.76 0.67
CA ALA A 2 12.53 4.79 -0.30
C ALA A 2 11.58 3.61 -0.06
N ILE A 3 10.30 3.82 -0.30
CA ILE A 3 9.27 2.79 -0.14
C ILE A 3 9.57 1.55 -1.01
N LEU A 4 10.20 1.74 -2.18
CA LEU A 4 10.57 0.63 -3.04
C LEU A 4 11.48 -0.37 -2.31
N ASP A 5 12.47 0.12 -1.59
CA ASP A 5 13.39 -0.75 -0.86
C ASP A 5 12.68 -1.54 0.22
N ASP A 6 11.78 -0.89 0.96
CA ASP A 6 11.01 -1.55 2.01
C ASP A 6 10.08 -2.62 1.45
N VAL A 7 9.44 -2.34 0.32
CA VAL A 7 8.57 -3.31 -0.34
C VAL A 7 9.37 -4.48 -0.89
N LYS A 8 10.54 -4.23 -1.47
CA LYS A 8 11.40 -5.31 -1.97
C LYS A 8 11.80 -6.25 -0.84
N VAL A 9 12.16 -5.72 0.33
CA VAL A 9 12.47 -6.55 1.50
C VAL A 9 11.24 -7.41 1.86
N ALA A 10 10.07 -6.82 1.91
CA ALA A 10 8.85 -7.54 2.26
C ALA A 10 8.49 -8.62 1.24
N LEU A 11 8.78 -8.39 -0.03
CA LEU A 11 8.55 -9.36 -1.10
C LEU A 11 9.69 -10.37 -1.25
N ARG A 12 10.76 -10.23 -0.46
CA ARG A 12 11.95 -11.05 -0.50
C ARG A 12 12.68 -10.98 -1.83
N VAL A 13 12.68 -9.78 -2.42
CA VAL A 13 13.42 -9.46 -3.64
C VAL A 13 14.73 -8.80 -3.23
N ALA A 14 15.85 -9.31 -3.74
CA ALA A 14 17.17 -8.75 -3.41
C ALA A 14 17.27 -7.29 -3.87
N ALA A 15 17.92 -6.45 -3.05
CA ALA A 15 18.09 -5.03 -3.37
C ALA A 15 18.80 -4.82 -4.71
N THR A 16 19.70 -5.74 -5.07
CA THR A 16 20.46 -5.66 -6.32
C THR A 16 19.68 -6.16 -7.54
N THR A 17 18.53 -6.81 -7.33
CA THR A 17 17.67 -7.27 -8.42
C THR A 17 16.78 -6.12 -8.85
N THR A 18 17.01 -5.58 -10.04
CA THR A 18 16.26 -4.42 -10.54
C THR A 18 15.23 -4.77 -11.62
N ALA A 19 15.21 -6.03 -12.06
CA ALA A 19 14.34 -6.48 -13.15
C ALA A 19 12.84 -6.26 -12.85
N PHE A 20 12.45 -6.29 -11.58
CA PHE A 20 11.06 -6.17 -11.17
C PHE A 20 10.70 -4.81 -10.59
N ASP A 21 11.64 -3.87 -10.58
CA ASP A 21 11.41 -2.56 -9.95
C ASP A 21 10.24 -1.80 -10.60
N GLY A 22 10.11 -1.89 -11.92
CA GLY A 22 8.99 -1.26 -12.63
C GLY A 22 7.64 -1.81 -12.19
N GLU A 23 7.52 -3.12 -12.12
CA GLU A 23 6.30 -3.78 -11.67
C GLU A 23 5.97 -3.40 -10.22
N ILE A 24 6.98 -3.42 -9.36
CA ILE A 24 6.78 -3.09 -7.94
C ILE A 24 6.37 -1.63 -7.78
N ASN A 25 7.02 -0.71 -8.51
CA ASN A 25 6.65 0.69 -8.47
C ASN A 25 5.21 0.92 -8.94
N ASP A 26 4.77 0.20 -9.97
CA ASP A 26 3.40 0.28 -10.45
C ASP A 26 2.41 -0.18 -9.37
N LEU A 27 2.74 -1.25 -8.66
CA LEU A 27 1.91 -1.73 -7.56
C LEU A 27 1.85 -0.73 -6.40
N ILE A 28 2.97 -0.10 -6.08
CA ILE A 28 3.02 0.94 -5.03
C ILE A 28 2.10 2.10 -5.42
N SER A 29 2.20 2.57 -6.64
CA SER A 29 1.36 3.67 -7.13
C SER A 29 -0.11 3.29 -7.12
N ALA A 30 -0.43 2.07 -7.55
CA ALA A 30 -1.80 1.57 -7.54
C ALA A 30 -2.37 1.49 -6.13
N ALA A 31 -1.55 1.07 -5.16
CA ALA A 31 -1.96 1.00 -3.76
C ALA A 31 -2.30 2.39 -3.21
N ILE A 32 -1.44 3.37 -3.49
CA ILE A 32 -1.67 4.75 -3.05
C ILE A 32 -2.97 5.29 -3.66
N ASP A 33 -3.17 5.07 -4.95
CA ASP A 33 -4.37 5.53 -5.64
C ASP A 33 -5.63 4.84 -5.09
N ASP A 34 -5.53 3.54 -4.80
CA ASP A 34 -6.66 2.80 -4.22
C ASP A 34 -7.04 3.33 -2.85
N LEU A 35 -6.05 3.69 -2.01
CA LEU A 35 -6.31 4.30 -0.71
C LEU A 35 -7.02 5.65 -0.87
N LYS A 36 -6.59 6.47 -1.82
CA LYS A 36 -7.23 7.76 -2.09
C LYS A 36 -8.67 7.58 -2.56
N LEU A 37 -8.91 6.61 -3.43
CA LEU A 37 -10.26 6.29 -3.89
C LEU A 37 -11.17 5.84 -2.76
N ALA A 38 -10.60 5.20 -1.74
CA ALA A 38 -11.35 4.76 -0.58
C ALA A 38 -11.68 5.89 0.39
N GLY A 39 -11.05 7.05 0.24
CA GLY A 39 -11.31 8.23 1.06
C GLY A 39 -10.12 8.72 1.88
N VAL A 40 -8.95 8.09 1.76
CA VAL A 40 -7.75 8.57 2.45
C VAL A 40 -7.29 9.88 1.79
N ALA A 41 -7.09 10.91 2.60
CA ALA A 41 -6.68 12.22 2.09
C ALA A 41 -5.31 12.14 1.41
N ALA A 42 -5.14 12.90 0.33
CA ALA A 42 -3.90 12.85 -0.45
C ALA A 42 -2.66 13.20 0.37
N ASP A 43 -2.78 14.13 1.31
CA ASP A 43 -1.67 14.53 2.18
C ASP A 43 -1.40 13.51 3.29
N LYS A 44 -2.30 12.54 3.49
CA LYS A 44 -2.13 11.46 4.47
C LYS A 44 -1.67 10.17 3.82
N ALA A 45 -1.91 9.97 2.54
CA ALA A 45 -1.51 8.77 1.79
C ALA A 45 -0.03 8.86 1.37
N ILE A 46 0.84 9.01 2.37
CA ILE A 46 2.27 9.22 2.17
C ILE A 46 3.07 8.02 2.68
N GLU A 47 4.11 7.68 1.96
CA GLU A 47 4.89 6.46 2.20
C GLU A 47 5.69 6.48 3.51
N THR A 48 5.87 7.65 4.12
CA THR A 48 6.58 7.77 5.40
C THR A 48 5.69 7.44 6.59
N ASP A 49 4.38 7.41 6.42
CA ASP A 49 3.46 7.05 7.49
C ASP A 49 3.49 5.52 7.67
N PRO A 50 3.71 5.02 8.91
CA PRO A 50 3.83 3.57 9.13
C PRO A 50 2.61 2.76 8.71
N LEU A 51 1.40 3.25 8.94
CA LEU A 51 0.19 2.52 8.57
C LEU A 51 -0.04 2.54 7.06
N ILE A 52 0.24 3.65 6.42
CA ILE A 52 0.17 3.76 4.96
C ILE A 52 1.22 2.84 4.32
N LYS A 53 2.44 2.84 4.85
CA LYS A 53 3.49 1.93 4.37
C LYS A 53 3.04 0.47 4.50
N ARG A 54 2.43 0.11 5.63
CA ARG A 54 1.94 -1.24 5.85
C ARG A 54 0.85 -1.61 4.84
N ALA A 55 -0.07 -0.68 4.56
CA ALA A 55 -1.12 -0.89 3.57
C ALA A 55 -0.53 -1.11 2.18
N ILE A 56 0.41 -0.27 1.76
CA ILE A 56 1.09 -0.38 0.48
C ILE A 56 1.82 -1.73 0.38
N THR A 57 2.58 -2.09 1.41
CA THR A 57 3.33 -3.33 1.44
C THR A 57 2.42 -4.54 1.34
N THR A 58 1.32 -4.54 2.08
CA THR A 58 0.36 -5.65 2.06
C THR A 58 -0.32 -5.77 0.71
N TYR A 59 -0.68 -4.63 0.10
CA TYR A 59 -1.22 -4.61 -1.27
C TYR A 59 -0.25 -5.26 -2.24
N CYS A 60 1.04 -4.89 -2.16
CA CYS A 60 2.05 -5.46 -3.04
C CYS A 60 2.20 -6.97 -2.83
N LYS A 61 2.16 -7.43 -1.57
CA LYS A 61 2.20 -8.87 -1.29
C LYS A 61 1.01 -9.62 -1.90
N ALA A 62 -0.15 -8.97 -1.96
CA ALA A 62 -1.35 -9.59 -2.54
C ALA A 62 -1.28 -9.70 -4.05
N HIS A 63 -0.59 -8.79 -4.72
CA HIS A 63 -0.66 -8.64 -6.17
C HIS A 63 0.64 -8.95 -6.92
N TYR A 64 1.76 -9.10 -6.21
CA TYR A 64 3.04 -9.35 -6.84
C TYR A 64 3.19 -10.82 -7.22
N GLY A 65 3.63 -11.07 -8.48
CA GLY A 65 3.88 -12.41 -8.97
C GLY A 65 2.62 -13.13 -9.45
N TYR A 66 2.82 -14.31 -10.01
CA TYR A 66 1.72 -15.07 -10.62
C TYR A 66 1.14 -16.16 -9.73
N ASP A 67 1.99 -16.79 -8.93
CA ASP A 67 1.62 -17.97 -8.15
C ASP A 67 1.89 -17.69 -6.67
N ASN A 68 0.92 -17.08 -6.04
CA ASN A 68 1.02 -16.67 -4.66
C ASN A 68 -0.12 -17.33 -3.84
N PRO A 69 0.18 -18.43 -3.14
CA PRO A 69 -0.85 -19.14 -2.37
C PRO A 69 -1.46 -18.32 -1.23
N ASP A 70 -0.74 -17.28 -0.77
CA ASP A 70 -1.20 -16.42 0.31
C ASP A 70 -1.86 -15.12 -0.17
N ALA A 71 -2.00 -14.95 -1.48
CA ALA A 71 -2.51 -13.69 -2.06
C ALA A 71 -3.85 -13.28 -1.46
N GLU A 72 -4.78 -14.22 -1.33
CA GLU A 72 -6.12 -13.94 -0.82
C GLU A 72 -6.05 -13.46 0.64
N ARG A 73 -5.21 -14.06 1.46
CA ARG A 73 -5.02 -13.67 2.85
C ARG A 73 -4.45 -12.26 2.96
N PHE A 74 -3.47 -11.93 2.12
CA PHE A 74 -2.91 -10.58 2.09
C PHE A 74 -3.93 -9.56 1.59
N LEU A 75 -4.74 -9.94 0.60
CA LEU A 75 -5.79 -9.06 0.11
C LEU A 75 -6.82 -8.75 1.20
N GLU A 76 -7.24 -9.75 1.96
CA GLU A 76 -8.17 -9.55 3.06
C GLU A 76 -7.59 -8.62 4.13
N SER A 77 -6.32 -8.81 4.48
CA SER A 77 -5.63 -7.94 5.43
C SER A 77 -5.55 -6.50 4.91
N TYR A 78 -5.26 -6.34 3.64
CA TYR A 78 -5.22 -5.01 3.01
C TYR A 78 -6.59 -4.34 3.04
N LEU A 79 -7.64 -5.07 2.68
CA LEU A 79 -9.00 -4.52 2.65
C LEU A 79 -9.45 -4.07 4.04
N MET A 80 -9.10 -4.84 5.07
CA MET A 80 -9.41 -4.47 6.45
C MET A 80 -8.69 -3.19 6.87
N LEU A 81 -7.38 -3.10 6.57
CA LEU A 81 -6.60 -1.91 6.89
C LEU A 81 -7.10 -0.69 6.12
N LYS A 82 -7.39 -0.88 4.82
CA LYS A 82 -7.96 0.19 3.99
C LYS A 82 -9.26 0.72 4.59
N ARG A 83 -10.13 -0.16 5.04
CA ARG A 83 -11.39 0.24 5.66
C ARG A 83 -11.15 1.07 6.92
N HIS A 84 -10.23 0.62 7.77
CA HIS A 84 -9.90 1.35 8.99
C HIS A 84 -9.36 2.74 8.69
N LEU A 85 -8.48 2.86 7.72
CA LEU A 85 -7.90 4.14 7.31
C LEU A 85 -8.97 5.07 6.73
N ALA A 86 -9.86 4.53 5.89
CA ALA A 86 -10.92 5.30 5.25
C ALA A 86 -11.97 5.83 6.25
N LEU A 87 -12.09 5.17 7.41
CA LEU A 87 -13.03 5.58 8.46
C LEU A 87 -12.36 6.43 9.54
N SER A 88 -11.03 6.57 9.51
CA SER A 88 -10.31 7.30 10.54
C SER A 88 -10.27 8.79 10.24
N VAL A 89 -10.62 9.62 11.24
CA VAL A 89 -10.55 11.08 11.11
C VAL A 89 -9.10 11.54 10.92
N ASP A 90 -8.12 10.74 11.36
CA ASP A 90 -6.71 11.08 11.23
C ASP A 90 -6.20 10.92 9.80
N TYR A 91 -6.88 10.15 8.96
CA TYR A 91 -6.45 9.82 7.61
C TYR A 91 -7.39 10.31 6.52
N THR A 92 -8.48 10.97 6.89
CA THR A 92 -9.45 11.49 5.94
C THR A 92 -9.48 13.00 5.99
N GLU A 93 -10.00 13.62 4.93
CA GLU A 93 -10.15 15.06 4.92
C GLU A 93 -11.20 15.48 5.94
N ALA A 94 -10.92 16.58 6.65
CA ALA A 94 -11.88 17.14 7.58
C ALA A 94 -13.11 17.58 6.77
N VAL A 95 -14.29 17.09 7.17
CA VAL A 95 -15.55 17.56 6.61
C VAL A 95 -15.81 18.92 7.22
N VAL A 96 -15.71 19.95 6.41
CA VAL A 96 -16.06 21.29 6.85
C VAL A 96 -17.58 21.39 6.81
N SER A 97 -18.17 21.38 7.98
CA SER A 97 -19.61 21.61 8.07
C SER A 97 -19.93 23.03 7.66
N PRO A 98 -20.94 23.22 6.81
CA PRO A 98 -21.38 24.56 6.48
C PRO A 98 -21.92 25.31 7.68
#